data_60670b64d70b3e4de36e873e4939d3f5
#
_entry.id   60670b64d70b3e4de36e873e4939d3f5
#
_cell.length_a   1.000
_cell.length_b   1.000
_cell.length_c   1.000
_cell.angle_alpha   90.00
_cell.angle_beta   90.00
_cell.angle_gamma   90.00
#
_symmetry.space_group_name_H-M   'P 1'
#
loop_
_entity.id
_entity.type
_entity.pdbx_description
1 polymer ?
#
loop_
_entity_poly.entity_id
_entity_poly.type
_entity_poly.pdbx_seq_one_letter_code
_entity_poly.pdbx_strand_id
1 'polypeptide(L)'
;GAISLFEKLGCIDSICFGSECGDLTLLQKAADIMAEEPDAYKHSLQSYLRDGYRFPLARQKAFQDFTKEEGIASILEQPNNILGIEYLKALSRLNSSIQPFAISRIGSGYHETDLHKIYSSASAIRKTVSTTKELESLSGHVPDSALTLLKENYQVRFPVFLNDFSLLLKYRLLSETADTLTQYLDVSVELANRIIRCRSQFRSFEQFCHLLNTKESTYARVSRALMHILLQIQKDDFSLCTAKAPFYFRILGFRKESAAVLSEIKKCADVPLLTKLTAKDTLSLPGQKMLNADLFAADLYESVITEKFDTPFQNEYEQQIVRI
;
A
#
# COMPACT_ATOMS: atom_id res chain seq x y z
N GLY A 1 -7.40 -7.98 2.48
CA GLY A 1 -6.14 -7.79 1.72
C GLY A 1 -5.06 -8.76 2.17
N ALA A 2 -4.06 -8.32 2.96
CA ALA A 2 -2.90 -9.17 3.32
C ALA A 2 -3.31 -10.53 3.94
N ILE A 3 -4.22 -10.53 4.91
CA ILE A 3 -4.68 -11.78 5.55
C ILE A 3 -5.37 -12.71 4.54
N SER A 4 -6.23 -12.20 3.65
CA SER A 4 -6.83 -13.03 2.59
C SER A 4 -5.78 -13.66 1.67
N LEU A 5 -4.65 -12.97 1.47
CA LEU A 5 -3.52 -13.46 0.70
C LEU A 5 -2.85 -14.64 1.41
N PHE A 6 -2.57 -14.51 2.71
CA PHE A 6 -1.96 -15.57 3.51
C PHE A 6 -2.90 -16.78 3.67
N GLU A 7 -4.20 -16.55 3.85
CA GLU A 7 -5.21 -17.60 3.88
C GLU A 7 -5.20 -18.43 2.60
N LYS A 8 -5.18 -17.78 1.44
CA LYS A 8 -5.16 -18.46 0.15
C LYS A 8 -3.84 -19.13 -0.22
N LEU A 9 -2.72 -18.80 0.47
CA LEU A 9 -1.50 -19.58 0.37
C LEU A 9 -1.63 -20.96 1.01
N GLY A 10 -2.50 -21.11 2.02
CA GLY A 10 -2.86 -22.37 2.62
C GLY A 10 -1.77 -23.07 3.44
N CYS A 11 -0.59 -22.45 3.61
CA CYS A 11 0.57 -23.00 4.32
C CYS A 11 1.18 -22.01 5.32
N ILE A 12 0.40 -21.02 5.75
CA ILE A 12 0.83 -20.02 6.73
C ILE A 12 0.21 -20.34 8.08
N ASP A 13 1.04 -20.66 9.07
CA ASP A 13 0.58 -21.01 10.42
C ASP A 13 0.49 -19.80 11.33
N SER A 14 1.30 -18.77 11.07
CA SER A 14 1.36 -17.59 11.93
C SER A 14 1.68 -16.31 11.18
N ILE A 15 1.22 -15.18 11.74
CA ILE A 15 1.57 -13.83 11.30
C ILE A 15 2.17 -13.05 12.46
N CYS A 16 3.30 -12.41 12.23
CA CYS A 16 3.93 -11.51 13.19
C CYS A 16 3.91 -10.07 12.66
N PHE A 17 3.52 -9.11 13.50
CA PHE A 17 3.51 -7.70 13.14
C PHE A 17 4.00 -6.82 14.27
N GLY A 18 4.62 -5.68 13.91
CA GLY A 18 5.05 -4.68 14.87
C GLY A 18 3.91 -3.73 15.24
N SER A 19 3.72 -3.47 16.51
CA SER A 19 2.78 -2.46 17.03
C SER A 19 3.46 -1.57 18.05
N GLU A 20 2.96 -0.37 18.26
CA GLU A 20 3.54 0.54 19.24
C GLU A 20 3.31 0.06 20.68
N CYS A 21 2.15 -0.55 20.95
CA CYS A 21 1.86 -1.09 22.29
C CYS A 21 2.49 -2.47 22.54
N GLY A 22 2.72 -3.29 21.52
CA GLY A 22 3.25 -4.65 21.66
C GLY A 22 2.34 -5.64 22.39
N ASP A 23 1.15 -5.23 22.80
CA ASP A 23 0.19 -6.04 23.56
C ASP A 23 -0.90 -6.61 22.67
N LEU A 24 -0.76 -7.90 22.34
CA LEU A 24 -1.72 -8.61 21.49
C LEU A 24 -3.12 -8.68 22.13
N THR A 25 -3.22 -8.84 23.46
CA THR A 25 -4.50 -8.95 24.16
C THR A 25 -5.30 -7.67 24.05
N LEU A 26 -4.60 -6.54 24.21
CA LEU A 26 -5.21 -5.23 24.11
C LEU A 26 -5.66 -4.90 22.67
N LEU A 27 -4.81 -5.26 21.69
CA LEU A 27 -5.15 -5.14 20.26
C LEU A 27 -6.34 -6.03 19.88
N GLN A 28 -6.42 -7.25 20.42
CA GLN A 28 -7.54 -8.16 20.16
C GLN A 28 -8.85 -7.62 20.70
N LYS A 29 -8.88 -7.13 21.95
CA LYS A 29 -10.08 -6.47 22.51
C LYS A 29 -10.56 -5.32 21.61
N ALA A 30 -9.65 -4.49 21.14
CA ALA A 30 -9.98 -3.40 20.22
C ALA A 30 -10.53 -3.93 18.88
N ALA A 31 -9.94 -5.01 18.36
CA ALA A 31 -10.37 -5.63 17.10
C ALA A 31 -11.78 -6.23 17.22
N ASP A 32 -12.09 -6.88 18.33
CA ASP A 32 -13.40 -7.49 18.58
C ASP A 32 -14.50 -6.42 18.64
N ILE A 33 -14.31 -5.36 19.42
CA ILE A 33 -15.24 -4.24 19.48
C ILE A 33 -15.47 -3.61 18.10
N MET A 34 -14.39 -3.41 17.34
CA MET A 34 -14.47 -2.81 16.01
C MET A 34 -15.00 -3.78 14.94
N ALA A 35 -14.98 -5.08 15.16
CA ALA A 35 -15.57 -6.09 14.26
C ALA A 35 -17.07 -6.23 14.49
N GLU A 36 -17.51 -6.25 15.75
CA GLU A 36 -18.92 -6.37 16.17
C GLU A 36 -19.68 -5.06 15.97
N GLU A 37 -18.99 -3.93 16.08
CA GLU A 37 -19.58 -2.59 16.00
C GLU A 37 -20.85 -2.46 16.84
N PRO A 38 -20.79 -2.58 18.18
CA PRO A 38 -21.96 -2.49 19.06
C PRO A 38 -22.76 -1.20 18.82
N ASP A 39 -24.08 -1.25 19.00
CA ASP A 39 -24.96 -0.12 18.71
C ASP A 39 -24.57 1.16 19.45
N ALA A 40 -24.15 1.05 20.70
CA ALA A 40 -23.67 2.19 21.48
C ALA A 40 -22.44 2.85 20.83
N TYR A 41 -21.48 2.05 20.32
CA TYR A 41 -20.32 2.53 19.58
C TYR A 41 -20.73 3.20 18.26
N LYS A 42 -21.63 2.56 17.48
CA LYS A 42 -22.14 3.12 16.22
C LYS A 42 -22.80 4.49 16.41
N HIS A 43 -23.67 4.60 17.44
CA HIS A 43 -24.35 5.87 17.74
C HIS A 43 -23.37 6.97 18.10
N SER A 44 -22.39 6.69 18.98
CA SER A 44 -21.34 7.64 19.36
C SER A 44 -20.51 8.07 18.14
N LEU A 45 -20.08 7.13 17.29
CA LEU A 45 -19.34 7.41 16.07
C LEU A 45 -20.13 8.32 15.12
N GLN A 46 -21.41 8.01 14.89
CA GLN A 46 -22.26 8.84 14.02
C GLN A 46 -22.47 10.25 14.59
N SER A 47 -22.61 10.40 15.91
CA SER A 47 -22.71 11.70 16.56
C SER A 47 -21.47 12.54 16.28
N TYR A 48 -20.27 12.01 16.54
CA TYR A 48 -19.03 12.74 16.28
C TYR A 48 -18.81 13.09 14.81
N LEU A 49 -19.24 12.22 13.88
CA LEU A 49 -19.18 12.53 12.45
C LEU A 49 -20.14 13.67 12.06
N ARG A 50 -21.36 13.72 12.65
CA ARG A 50 -22.31 14.84 12.46
C ARG A 50 -21.79 16.15 13.04
N ASP A 51 -21.05 16.10 14.15
CA ASP A 51 -20.39 17.25 14.77
C ASP A 51 -19.17 17.75 13.97
N GLY A 52 -18.88 17.14 12.81
CA GLY A 52 -17.82 17.56 11.89
C GLY A 52 -16.43 17.03 12.24
N TYR A 53 -16.30 16.08 13.16
CA TYR A 53 -15.03 15.42 13.41
C TYR A 53 -14.61 14.56 12.22
N ARG A 54 -13.30 14.56 11.89
CA ARG A 54 -12.74 13.63 10.88
C ARG A 54 -12.85 12.20 11.39
N PHE A 55 -13.08 11.25 10.49
CA PHE A 55 -13.31 9.84 10.81
C PHE A 55 -12.30 9.24 11.84
N PRO A 56 -10.97 9.44 11.71
CA PRO A 56 -10.04 8.88 12.70
C PRO A 56 -10.29 9.39 14.13
N LEU A 57 -10.53 10.70 14.28
CA LEU A 57 -10.81 11.32 15.59
C LEU A 57 -12.19 10.97 16.11
N ALA A 58 -13.22 10.94 15.23
CA ALA A 58 -14.56 10.51 15.59
C ALA A 58 -14.56 9.06 16.09
N ARG A 59 -13.83 8.18 15.39
CA ARG A 59 -13.64 6.77 15.79
C ARG A 59 -12.95 6.62 17.13
N GLN A 60 -11.88 7.36 17.37
CA GLN A 60 -11.14 7.35 18.63
C GLN A 60 -12.06 7.77 19.80
N LYS A 61 -12.78 8.89 19.64
CA LYS A 61 -13.71 9.39 20.68
C LYS A 61 -14.84 8.41 20.95
N ALA A 62 -15.47 7.89 19.91
CA ALA A 62 -16.53 6.89 20.06
C ALA A 62 -16.05 5.63 20.78
N PHE A 63 -14.82 5.22 20.49
CA PHE A 63 -14.19 4.08 21.14
C PHE A 63 -13.89 4.35 22.62
N GLN A 64 -13.42 5.56 22.95
CA GLN A 64 -13.20 6.02 24.32
C GLN A 64 -14.49 6.05 25.14
N ASP A 65 -15.58 6.59 24.57
CA ASP A 65 -16.89 6.62 25.22
C ASP A 65 -17.42 5.21 25.51
N PHE A 66 -17.16 4.27 24.59
CA PHE A 66 -17.66 2.91 24.71
C PHE A 66 -16.89 2.08 25.72
N THR A 67 -15.55 2.11 25.69
CA THR A 67 -14.74 1.19 26.50
C THR A 67 -14.53 1.63 27.93
N LYS A 68 -14.53 2.94 28.21
CA LYS A 68 -14.20 3.55 29.53
C LYS A 68 -12.87 3.04 30.14
N GLU A 69 -12.11 2.21 29.44
CA GLU A 69 -10.81 1.70 29.86
C GLU A 69 -9.71 2.69 29.43
N GLU A 70 -8.97 3.20 30.40
CA GLU A 70 -7.77 4.01 30.11
C GLU A 70 -6.77 3.12 29.37
N GLY A 71 -6.22 3.65 28.27
CA GLY A 71 -5.21 2.97 27.44
C GLY A 71 -5.75 2.31 26.17
N ILE A 72 -6.98 1.77 26.13
CA ILE A 72 -7.52 1.19 24.91
C ILE A 72 -7.77 2.27 23.85
N ALA A 73 -8.26 3.43 24.23
CA ALA A 73 -8.52 4.53 23.29
C ALA A 73 -7.24 5.09 22.65
N SER A 74 -6.14 5.14 23.40
CA SER A 74 -4.84 5.64 22.92
C SER A 74 -4.20 4.71 21.87
N ILE A 75 -4.59 3.42 21.83
CA ILE A 75 -4.10 2.48 20.81
C ILE A 75 -4.47 2.96 19.41
N LEU A 76 -5.65 3.59 19.25
CA LEU A 76 -6.13 4.08 17.96
C LEU A 76 -5.44 5.37 17.48
N GLU A 77 -4.55 5.95 18.26
CA GLU A 77 -3.72 7.09 17.87
C GLU A 77 -2.52 6.65 17.03
N GLN A 78 -2.10 5.40 17.18
CA GLN A 78 -0.86 4.91 16.61
C GLN A 78 -1.12 4.07 15.35
N PRO A 79 -0.44 4.39 14.23
CA PRO A 79 -0.76 3.80 12.93
C PRO A 79 -0.50 2.29 12.84
N ASN A 80 0.54 1.76 13.51
CA ASN A 80 0.81 0.33 13.44
C ASN A 80 -0.11 -0.47 14.40
N ASN A 81 -0.57 0.11 15.49
CA ASN A 81 -1.63 -0.48 16.30
C ASN A 81 -2.92 -0.60 15.48
N ILE A 82 -3.31 0.45 14.73
CA ILE A 82 -4.47 0.40 13.84
C ILE A 82 -4.31 -0.70 12.79
N LEU A 83 -3.14 -0.83 12.19
CA LEU A 83 -2.85 -1.87 11.21
C LEU A 83 -2.95 -3.27 11.83
N GLY A 84 -2.41 -3.48 13.03
CA GLY A 84 -2.54 -4.71 13.79
C GLY A 84 -3.99 -5.09 14.08
N ILE A 85 -4.79 -4.12 14.51
CA ILE A 85 -6.23 -4.28 14.74
C ILE A 85 -6.94 -4.72 13.45
N GLU A 86 -6.63 -4.11 12.30
CA GLU A 86 -7.22 -4.51 11.02
C GLU A 86 -6.80 -5.93 10.58
N TYR A 87 -5.58 -6.40 10.93
CA TYR A 87 -5.18 -7.81 10.74
C TYR A 87 -6.01 -8.75 11.60
N LEU A 88 -6.15 -8.46 12.90
CA LEU A 88 -6.94 -9.27 13.83
C LEU A 88 -8.41 -9.35 13.43
N LYS A 89 -9.02 -8.23 13.03
CA LYS A 89 -10.37 -8.20 12.46
C LYS A 89 -10.50 -9.08 11.21
N ALA A 90 -9.50 -9.06 10.35
CA ALA A 90 -9.52 -9.87 9.13
C ALA A 90 -9.39 -11.35 9.44
N LEU A 91 -8.53 -11.75 10.39
CA LEU A 91 -8.41 -13.12 10.88
C LEU A 91 -9.75 -13.63 11.43
N SER A 92 -10.39 -12.84 12.29
CA SER A 92 -11.70 -13.17 12.86
C SER A 92 -12.79 -13.32 11.78
N ARG A 93 -12.89 -12.36 10.83
CA ARG A 93 -13.87 -12.40 9.74
C ARG A 93 -13.71 -13.58 8.78
N LEU A 94 -12.49 -14.06 8.61
CA LEU A 94 -12.18 -15.21 7.75
C LEU A 94 -12.25 -16.55 8.52
N ASN A 95 -12.50 -16.52 9.82
CA ASN A 95 -12.36 -17.69 10.71
C ASN A 95 -11.00 -18.39 10.50
N SER A 96 -9.95 -17.59 10.40
CA SER A 96 -8.60 -18.05 10.08
C SER A 96 -7.97 -18.85 11.21
N SER A 97 -7.24 -19.90 10.86
CA SER A 97 -6.42 -20.65 11.83
C SER A 97 -5.04 -20.03 12.06
N ILE A 98 -4.67 -19.00 11.30
CA ILE A 98 -3.39 -18.31 11.39
C ILE A 98 -3.26 -17.62 12.75
N GLN A 99 -2.19 -17.96 13.50
CA GLN A 99 -1.96 -17.42 14.83
C GLN A 99 -1.28 -16.04 14.76
N PRO A 100 -1.86 -14.97 15.36
CA PRO A 100 -1.23 -13.67 15.39
C PRO A 100 -0.20 -13.54 16.51
N PHE A 101 0.90 -12.83 16.23
CA PHE A 101 1.91 -12.41 17.19
C PHE A 101 2.18 -10.92 17.03
N ALA A 102 2.18 -10.17 18.15
CA ALA A 102 2.55 -8.77 18.17
C ALA A 102 3.92 -8.62 18.82
N ILE A 103 4.77 -7.77 18.22
CA ILE A 103 6.05 -7.36 18.80
C ILE A 103 6.04 -5.84 19.02
N SER A 104 6.62 -5.41 20.14
CA SER A 104 6.78 -3.98 20.42
C SER A 104 7.77 -3.35 19.45
N ARG A 105 7.39 -2.25 18.79
CA ARG A 105 8.29 -1.48 17.94
C ARG A 105 9.33 -0.75 18.75
N ILE A 106 10.58 -0.85 18.30
CA ILE A 106 11.71 -0.13 18.89
C ILE A 106 12.20 0.88 17.85
N GLY A 107 12.50 2.11 18.26
CA GLY A 107 13.10 3.14 17.41
C GLY A 107 12.20 4.32 17.11
N SER A 108 12.44 4.97 15.97
CA SER A 108 11.83 6.23 15.58
C SER A 108 10.32 6.16 15.35
N GLY A 109 9.63 7.23 15.71
CA GLY A 109 8.20 7.41 15.42
C GLY A 109 7.90 7.41 13.93
N TYR A 110 6.64 7.10 13.59
CA TYR A 110 6.21 6.95 12.17
C TYR A 110 6.44 8.20 11.30
N HIS A 111 6.38 9.39 11.90
CA HIS A 111 6.53 10.67 11.20
C HIS A 111 7.94 11.29 11.28
N GLU A 112 8.89 10.62 11.89
CA GLU A 112 10.26 11.14 11.98
C GLU A 112 10.95 11.09 10.62
N THR A 113 11.56 12.20 10.25
CA THR A 113 12.20 12.40 8.93
C THR A 113 13.72 12.43 8.98
N ASP A 114 14.31 12.32 10.17
CA ASP A 114 15.76 12.35 10.35
C ASP A 114 16.28 10.95 10.69
N LEU A 115 17.53 10.65 10.29
CA LEU A 115 18.17 9.38 10.58
C LEU A 115 18.48 9.27 12.09
N HIS A 116 18.04 8.18 12.72
CA HIS A 116 18.32 7.89 14.12
C HIS A 116 19.51 6.95 14.26
N LYS A 117 20.16 6.97 15.44
CA LYS A 117 21.39 6.18 15.71
C LYS A 117 21.19 4.67 15.60
N ILE A 118 19.98 4.15 15.86
CA ILE A 118 19.73 2.70 15.88
C ILE A 118 18.80 2.28 14.75
N TYR A 119 17.60 2.84 14.65
CA TYR A 119 16.61 2.51 13.61
C TYR A 119 16.01 3.77 13.05
N SER A 120 16.00 3.88 11.72
CA SER A 120 15.41 5.03 11.03
C SER A 120 14.08 4.65 10.39
N SER A 121 13.16 5.62 10.31
CA SER A 121 11.90 5.44 9.61
C SER A 121 12.12 5.31 8.09
N ALA A 122 11.22 4.61 7.40
CA ALA A 122 11.24 4.57 5.94
C ALA A 122 11.13 5.96 5.30
N SER A 123 10.49 6.92 6.00
CA SER A 123 10.40 8.31 5.56
C SER A 123 11.74 9.03 5.63
N ALA A 124 12.52 8.80 6.70
CA ALA A 124 13.87 9.32 6.83
C ALA A 124 14.81 8.78 5.74
N ILE A 125 14.76 7.46 5.50
CA ILE A 125 15.56 6.82 4.44
C ILE A 125 15.21 7.40 3.06
N ARG A 126 13.91 7.51 2.71
CA ARG A 126 13.47 8.10 1.43
C ARG A 126 13.87 9.57 1.30
N LYS A 127 13.75 10.35 2.37
CA LYS A 127 14.21 11.76 2.40
C LYS A 127 15.71 11.84 2.11
N THR A 128 16.52 11.03 2.78
CA THR A 128 17.96 10.96 2.56
C THR A 128 18.28 10.65 1.09
N VAL A 129 17.68 9.59 0.53
CA VAL A 129 17.87 9.23 -0.89
C VAL A 129 17.47 10.36 -1.84
N SER A 130 16.43 11.15 -1.50
CA SER A 130 15.96 12.24 -2.36
C SER A 130 16.82 13.51 -2.28
N THR A 131 17.51 13.74 -1.15
CA THR A 131 18.24 14.99 -0.88
C THR A 131 19.74 14.87 -1.00
N THR A 132 20.29 13.69 -0.72
CA THR A 132 21.75 13.47 -0.76
C THR A 132 22.13 12.58 -1.93
N LYS A 133 23.27 12.88 -2.55
CA LYS A 133 23.89 11.99 -3.56
C LYS A 133 24.74 10.89 -2.91
N GLU A 134 24.93 10.96 -1.60
CA GLU A 134 25.79 10.05 -0.83
C GLU A 134 24.96 9.02 -0.09
N LEU A 135 24.87 7.81 -0.63
CA LEU A 135 24.16 6.68 -0.01
C LEU A 135 24.91 6.10 1.21
N GLU A 136 26.15 6.52 1.46
CA GLU A 136 26.95 6.09 2.62
C GLU A 136 26.27 6.43 3.96
N SER A 137 25.54 7.54 4.01
CA SER A 137 24.75 7.92 5.19
C SER A 137 23.68 6.93 5.59
N LEU A 138 23.32 5.98 4.70
CA LEU A 138 22.40 4.88 4.96
C LEU A 138 23.07 3.67 5.62
N SER A 139 24.40 3.64 5.74
CA SER A 139 25.11 2.56 6.42
C SER A 139 24.65 2.43 7.87
N GLY A 140 24.34 1.19 8.27
CA GLY A 140 23.74 0.89 9.59
C GLY A 140 22.23 1.18 9.72
N HIS A 141 21.59 1.81 8.72
CA HIS A 141 20.15 2.08 8.69
C HIS A 141 19.37 1.13 7.78
N VAL A 142 20.07 0.46 6.88
CA VAL A 142 19.56 -0.61 6.02
C VAL A 142 20.52 -1.79 6.06
N PRO A 143 20.07 -3.04 5.76
CA PRO A 143 20.97 -4.17 5.64
C PRO A 143 22.07 -3.92 4.59
N ASP A 144 23.29 -4.42 4.82
CA ASP A 144 24.42 -4.20 3.91
C ASP A 144 24.14 -4.67 2.48
N SER A 145 23.43 -5.81 2.33
CA SER A 145 23.00 -6.31 1.02
C SER A 145 22.06 -5.34 0.30
N ALA A 146 21.14 -4.69 1.03
CA ALA A 146 20.26 -3.68 0.48
C ALA A 146 21.03 -2.40 0.10
N LEU A 147 21.97 -1.97 0.93
CA LEU A 147 22.83 -0.82 0.64
C LEU A 147 23.68 -1.06 -0.62
N THR A 148 24.23 -2.26 -0.78
CA THR A 148 24.99 -2.65 -1.98
C THR A 148 24.13 -2.53 -3.23
N LEU A 149 22.91 -3.12 -3.22
CA LEU A 149 21.98 -3.03 -4.33
C LEU A 149 21.57 -1.58 -4.65
N LEU A 150 21.34 -0.75 -3.62
CA LEU A 150 21.01 0.66 -3.82
C LEU A 150 22.17 1.40 -4.51
N LYS A 151 23.42 1.16 -4.10
CA LYS A 151 24.62 1.77 -4.70
C LYS A 151 24.83 1.34 -6.16
N GLU A 152 24.70 0.06 -6.45
CA GLU A 152 24.86 -0.50 -7.79
C GLU A 152 23.83 0.07 -8.79
N ASN A 153 22.63 0.37 -8.31
CA ASN A 153 21.55 0.89 -9.15
C ASN A 153 21.40 2.41 -9.12
N TYR A 154 22.16 3.10 -8.25
CA TYR A 154 22.04 4.55 -8.11
C TYR A 154 22.49 5.28 -9.39
N GLN A 155 21.63 6.17 -9.90
CA GLN A 155 21.79 6.88 -11.16
C GLN A 155 21.92 5.97 -12.41
N VAL A 156 21.56 4.69 -12.25
CA VAL A 156 21.47 3.72 -13.36
C VAL A 156 20.01 3.35 -13.61
N ARG A 157 19.28 3.01 -12.55
CA ARG A 157 17.84 2.65 -12.57
C ARG A 157 17.07 3.19 -11.37
N PHE A 158 17.72 3.90 -10.49
CA PHE A 158 17.21 4.41 -9.22
C PHE A 158 17.91 5.73 -8.87
N PRO A 159 17.22 6.71 -8.23
CA PRO A 159 15.83 6.69 -7.75
C PRO A 159 14.83 7.21 -8.80
N VAL A 160 13.59 6.72 -8.70
CA VAL A 160 12.43 7.24 -9.45
C VAL A 160 11.46 7.87 -8.45
N PHE A 161 10.98 9.07 -8.77
CA PHE A 161 10.10 9.87 -7.92
C PHE A 161 8.76 10.19 -8.61
N LEU A 162 7.76 10.62 -7.84
CA LEU A 162 6.46 10.98 -8.37
C LEU A 162 6.53 12.00 -9.51
N ASN A 163 7.42 12.97 -9.40
CA ASN A 163 7.56 14.01 -10.42
C ASN A 163 8.10 13.50 -11.76
N ASP A 164 8.76 12.34 -11.79
CA ASP A 164 9.22 11.71 -13.04
C ASP A 164 8.03 11.26 -13.92
N PHE A 165 6.85 11.04 -13.32
CA PHE A 165 5.61 10.71 -14.03
C PHE A 165 4.79 11.93 -14.46
N SER A 166 5.29 13.15 -14.27
CA SER A 166 4.50 14.38 -14.47
C SER A 166 3.97 14.54 -15.89
N LEU A 167 4.80 14.29 -16.91
CA LEU A 167 4.39 14.42 -18.30
C LEU A 167 3.33 13.39 -18.69
N LEU A 168 3.51 12.15 -18.25
CA LEU A 168 2.55 11.06 -18.49
C LEU A 168 1.20 11.35 -17.84
N LEU A 169 1.19 11.82 -16.60
CA LEU A 169 -0.04 12.22 -15.92
C LEU A 169 -0.69 13.41 -16.63
N LYS A 170 0.09 14.43 -17.00
CA LYS A 170 -0.44 15.61 -17.72
C LYS A 170 -1.09 15.20 -19.04
N TYR A 171 -0.41 14.37 -19.83
CA TYR A 171 -0.96 13.82 -21.07
C TYR A 171 -2.30 13.12 -20.83
N ARG A 172 -2.36 12.26 -19.82
CA ARG A 172 -3.59 11.55 -19.46
C ARG A 172 -4.72 12.52 -19.08
N LEU A 173 -4.44 13.50 -18.23
CA LEU A 173 -5.43 14.50 -17.81
C LEU A 173 -5.96 15.37 -18.95
N LEU A 174 -5.18 15.58 -20.01
CA LEU A 174 -5.62 16.38 -21.18
C LEU A 174 -6.70 15.66 -21.98
N SER A 175 -6.72 14.35 -22.02
CA SER A 175 -7.71 13.53 -22.73
C SER A 175 -8.98 13.26 -21.93
N GLU A 176 -9.02 13.63 -20.64
CA GLU A 176 -10.14 13.32 -19.75
C GLU A 176 -11.15 14.48 -19.66
N THR A 177 -12.42 14.11 -19.43
CA THR A 177 -13.51 15.00 -19.05
C THR A 177 -13.85 14.81 -17.57
N ALA A 178 -14.70 15.67 -16.99
CA ALA A 178 -15.15 15.49 -15.61
C ALA A 178 -15.87 14.16 -15.42
N ASP A 179 -16.69 13.76 -16.39
CA ASP A 179 -17.47 12.50 -16.34
C ASP A 179 -16.56 11.27 -16.41
N THR A 180 -15.59 11.24 -17.32
CA THR A 180 -14.64 10.10 -17.43
C THR A 180 -13.75 10.01 -16.21
N LEU A 181 -13.33 11.12 -15.61
CA LEU A 181 -12.55 11.15 -14.38
C LEU A 181 -13.29 10.50 -13.21
N THR A 182 -14.62 10.64 -13.13
CA THR A 182 -15.40 10.02 -12.03
C THR A 182 -15.42 8.50 -12.07
N GLN A 183 -15.05 7.87 -13.18
CA GLN A 183 -14.97 6.42 -13.31
C GLN A 183 -13.74 5.84 -12.61
N TYR A 184 -12.67 6.63 -12.43
CA TYR A 184 -11.46 6.18 -11.77
C TYR A 184 -11.64 6.02 -10.26
N LEU A 185 -10.96 5.01 -9.71
CA LEU A 185 -10.97 4.75 -8.26
C LEU A 185 -10.50 5.99 -7.48
N ASP A 186 -11.12 6.24 -6.34
CA ASP A 186 -10.85 7.39 -5.44
C ASP A 186 -11.15 8.79 -6.03
N VAL A 187 -11.70 8.88 -7.23
CA VAL A 187 -12.07 10.18 -7.83
C VAL A 187 -13.55 10.47 -7.57
N SER A 188 -13.83 11.46 -6.71
CA SER A 188 -15.18 11.99 -6.50
C SER A 188 -15.54 13.02 -7.59
N VAL A 189 -16.82 13.36 -7.69
CA VAL A 189 -17.32 14.41 -8.62
C VAL A 189 -16.63 15.76 -8.35
N GLU A 190 -16.48 16.12 -7.06
CA GLU A 190 -15.82 17.35 -6.63
C GLU A 190 -14.35 17.37 -7.05
N LEU A 191 -13.63 16.24 -6.86
CA LEU A 191 -12.23 16.13 -7.27
C LEU A 191 -12.11 16.19 -8.79
N ALA A 192 -12.97 15.50 -9.55
CA ALA A 192 -12.98 15.53 -11.01
C ALA A 192 -13.16 16.96 -11.55
N ASN A 193 -14.17 17.68 -11.05
CA ASN A 193 -14.43 19.09 -11.43
C ASN A 193 -13.24 20.00 -11.09
N ARG A 194 -12.60 19.77 -9.93
CA ARG A 194 -11.43 20.52 -9.51
C ARG A 194 -10.21 20.23 -10.40
N ILE A 195 -9.98 18.97 -10.76
CA ILE A 195 -8.92 18.58 -11.72
C ILE A 195 -9.10 19.32 -13.03
N ILE A 196 -10.30 19.28 -13.63
CA ILE A 196 -10.58 19.96 -14.91
C ILE A 196 -10.33 21.47 -14.81
N ARG A 197 -10.80 22.11 -13.74
CA ARG A 197 -10.63 23.56 -13.53
C ARG A 197 -9.16 23.97 -13.34
N CYS A 198 -8.38 23.14 -12.63
CA CYS A 198 -6.99 23.43 -12.29
C CYS A 198 -5.97 22.87 -13.30
N ARG A 199 -6.41 22.11 -14.32
CA ARG A 199 -5.56 21.39 -15.27
C ARG A 199 -4.56 22.29 -16.01
N SER A 200 -4.93 23.53 -16.33
CA SER A 200 -4.06 24.51 -16.98
C SER A 200 -2.89 24.97 -16.09
N GLN A 201 -3.00 24.81 -14.78
CA GLN A 201 -1.98 25.18 -13.78
C GLN A 201 -1.05 24.02 -13.42
N PHE A 202 -1.19 22.88 -14.07
CA PHE A 202 -0.34 21.70 -13.84
C PHE A 202 1.11 21.99 -14.24
N ARG A 203 2.06 21.82 -13.31
CA ARG A 203 3.51 21.95 -13.52
C ARG A 203 4.24 20.64 -13.27
N SER A 204 3.98 19.98 -12.14
CA SER A 204 4.52 18.67 -11.78
C SER A 204 3.47 17.87 -10.99
N PHE A 205 3.71 16.57 -10.82
CA PHE A 205 2.81 15.68 -10.09
C PHE A 205 2.58 16.17 -8.65
N GLU A 206 3.66 16.41 -7.90
CA GLU A 206 3.57 16.86 -6.50
C GLU A 206 2.95 18.26 -6.38
N GLN A 207 3.37 19.20 -7.24
CA GLN A 207 2.75 20.54 -7.27
C GLN A 207 1.25 20.44 -7.52
N PHE A 208 0.82 19.56 -8.42
CA PHE A 208 -0.60 19.39 -8.72
C PHE A 208 -1.35 18.74 -7.57
N CYS A 209 -0.75 17.77 -6.86
CA CYS A 209 -1.30 17.24 -5.62
C CYS A 209 -1.55 18.35 -4.59
N HIS A 210 -0.59 19.25 -4.38
CA HIS A 210 -0.74 20.39 -3.46
C HIS A 210 -1.84 21.35 -3.91
N LEU A 211 -1.94 21.63 -5.20
CA LEU A 211 -2.98 22.51 -5.76
C LEU A 211 -4.40 21.95 -5.56
N LEU A 212 -4.55 20.63 -5.66
CA LEU A 212 -5.82 19.93 -5.49
C LEU A 212 -6.17 19.64 -4.02
N ASN A 213 -5.21 19.72 -3.11
CA ASN A 213 -5.40 19.41 -1.68
C ASN A 213 -6.43 20.35 -1.04
N THR A 214 -7.28 19.78 -0.16
CA THR A 214 -8.29 20.50 0.62
C THR A 214 -8.38 19.92 2.03
N LYS A 215 -9.20 20.53 2.89
CA LYS A 215 -9.52 19.97 4.21
C LYS A 215 -10.15 18.57 4.12
N GLU A 216 -10.91 18.30 3.07
CA GLU A 216 -11.63 17.04 2.84
C GLU A 216 -10.83 16.04 2.02
N SER A 217 -9.98 16.51 1.12
CA SER A 217 -9.12 15.67 0.25
C SER A 217 -7.66 15.89 0.60
N THR A 218 -7.11 15.02 1.45
CA THR A 218 -5.70 15.10 1.87
C THR A 218 -4.75 14.84 0.70
N TYR A 219 -3.50 15.32 0.81
CA TYR A 219 -2.44 15.08 -0.17
C TYR A 219 -2.33 13.59 -0.58
N ALA A 220 -2.31 12.68 0.39
CA ALA A 220 -2.21 11.25 0.13
C ALA A 220 -3.41 10.70 -0.66
N ARG A 221 -4.62 11.20 -0.39
CA ARG A 221 -5.82 10.81 -1.13
C ARG A 221 -5.79 11.32 -2.56
N VAL A 222 -5.39 12.58 -2.75
CA VAL A 222 -5.25 13.18 -4.09
C VAL A 222 -4.15 12.47 -4.88
N SER A 223 -2.98 12.23 -4.29
CA SER A 223 -1.87 11.53 -4.94
C SER A 223 -2.28 10.12 -5.40
N ARG A 224 -3.01 9.38 -4.56
CA ARG A 224 -3.51 8.06 -4.92
C ARG A 224 -4.55 8.13 -6.04
N ALA A 225 -5.47 9.07 -6.01
CA ALA A 225 -6.45 9.28 -7.09
C ALA A 225 -5.78 9.62 -8.43
N LEU A 226 -4.76 10.49 -8.43
CA LEU A 226 -3.99 10.83 -9.63
C LEU A 226 -3.20 9.61 -10.16
N MET A 227 -2.68 8.75 -9.27
CA MET A 227 -2.07 7.48 -9.68
C MET A 227 -3.10 6.53 -10.29
N HIS A 228 -4.31 6.43 -9.74
CA HIS A 228 -5.38 5.61 -10.33
C HIS A 228 -5.77 6.09 -11.73
N ILE A 229 -5.80 7.41 -11.97
CA ILE A 229 -6.02 7.97 -13.30
C ILE A 229 -4.88 7.60 -14.24
N LEU A 230 -3.64 7.75 -13.80
CA LEU A 230 -2.45 7.42 -14.59
C LEU A 230 -2.40 5.93 -14.96
N LEU A 231 -2.67 5.05 -14.00
CA LEU A 231 -2.69 3.60 -14.16
C LEU A 231 -4.02 3.06 -14.72
N GLN A 232 -4.98 3.93 -15.02
CA GLN A 232 -6.29 3.57 -15.57
C GLN A 232 -7.10 2.60 -14.69
N ILE A 233 -6.95 2.69 -13.36
CA ILE A 233 -7.67 1.84 -12.40
C ILE A 233 -9.07 2.40 -12.19
N GLN A 234 -10.07 1.68 -12.67
CA GLN A 234 -11.49 2.07 -12.57
C GLN A 234 -12.17 1.47 -11.34
N LYS A 235 -13.26 2.10 -10.90
CA LYS A 235 -14.07 1.64 -9.76
C LYS A 235 -14.64 0.24 -9.99
N ASP A 236 -15.12 -0.04 -11.20
CA ASP A 236 -15.73 -1.32 -11.54
C ASP A 236 -14.70 -2.45 -11.52
N ASP A 237 -13.48 -2.21 -12.03
CA ASP A 237 -12.40 -3.19 -11.97
C ASP A 237 -11.98 -3.48 -10.53
N PHE A 238 -11.90 -2.45 -9.69
CA PHE A 238 -11.61 -2.62 -8.26
C PHE A 238 -12.69 -3.42 -7.56
N SER A 239 -13.97 -3.14 -7.83
CA SER A 239 -15.10 -3.88 -7.25
C SER A 239 -15.08 -5.35 -7.62
N LEU A 240 -14.77 -5.68 -8.88
CA LEU A 240 -14.61 -7.06 -9.34
C LEU A 240 -13.43 -7.77 -8.66
N CYS A 241 -12.34 -7.05 -8.44
CA CYS A 241 -11.12 -7.60 -7.86
C CYS A 241 -11.20 -7.79 -6.34
N THR A 242 -11.90 -6.93 -5.60
CA THR A 242 -11.89 -6.98 -4.12
C THR A 242 -12.72 -8.10 -3.53
N ALA A 243 -13.77 -8.56 -4.19
CA ALA A 243 -14.70 -9.55 -3.66
C ALA A 243 -14.07 -10.94 -3.42
N LYS A 244 -13.05 -11.32 -4.23
CA LYS A 244 -12.44 -12.66 -4.22
C LYS A 244 -10.90 -12.66 -4.34
N ALA A 245 -10.25 -11.51 -4.27
CA ALA A 245 -8.78 -11.43 -4.36
C ALA A 245 -8.08 -12.15 -3.20
N PRO A 246 -6.84 -12.64 -3.43
CA PRO A 246 -6.10 -12.65 -4.69
C PRO A 246 -6.59 -13.72 -5.68
N PHE A 247 -6.28 -13.51 -6.97
CA PHE A 247 -6.64 -14.46 -8.05
C PHE A 247 -5.46 -15.30 -8.51
N TYR A 248 -4.26 -14.94 -8.10
CA TYR A 248 -2.99 -15.65 -8.39
C TYR A 248 -1.91 -15.20 -7.41
N PHE A 249 -0.85 -15.97 -7.35
CA PHE A 249 0.42 -15.57 -6.75
C PHE A 249 1.50 -15.52 -7.81
N ARG A 250 2.24 -14.42 -7.90
CA ARG A 250 3.37 -14.28 -8.81
C ARG A 250 4.67 -14.46 -8.03
N ILE A 251 5.49 -15.42 -8.45
CA ILE A 251 6.82 -15.66 -7.86
C ILE A 251 7.83 -14.77 -8.57
N LEU A 252 8.44 -13.85 -7.83
CA LEU A 252 9.48 -12.94 -8.35
C LEU A 252 10.89 -13.47 -8.10
N GLY A 253 11.08 -14.25 -7.03
CA GLY A 253 12.37 -14.83 -6.70
C GLY A 253 12.28 -15.79 -5.52
N PHE A 254 13.31 -16.61 -5.35
CA PHE A 254 13.46 -17.52 -4.19
C PHE A 254 14.91 -17.92 -3.99
N ARG A 255 15.25 -18.34 -2.76
CA ARG A 255 16.52 -18.96 -2.45
C ARG A 255 16.48 -20.44 -2.88
N LYS A 256 17.57 -20.95 -3.47
CA LYS A 256 17.66 -22.33 -3.94
C LYS A 256 17.36 -23.35 -2.82
N GLU A 257 17.86 -23.08 -1.61
CA GLU A 257 17.61 -23.90 -0.43
C GLU A 257 16.12 -23.94 -0.02
N SER A 258 15.37 -22.92 -0.39
CA SER A 258 13.93 -22.77 -0.07
C SER A 258 13.01 -23.32 -1.15
N ALA A 259 13.51 -24.06 -2.14
CA ALA A 259 12.68 -24.62 -3.22
C ALA A 259 11.55 -25.55 -2.70
N ALA A 260 11.75 -26.21 -1.56
CA ALA A 260 10.72 -27.01 -0.90
C ALA A 260 9.48 -26.20 -0.51
N VAL A 261 9.67 -24.93 -0.09
CA VAL A 261 8.58 -24.01 0.27
C VAL A 261 7.69 -23.73 -0.95
N LEU A 262 8.26 -23.53 -2.14
CA LEU A 262 7.48 -23.35 -3.37
C LEU A 262 6.65 -24.59 -3.70
N SER A 263 7.19 -25.79 -3.46
CA SER A 263 6.46 -27.04 -3.66
C SER A 263 5.29 -27.16 -2.69
N GLU A 264 5.46 -26.72 -1.46
CA GLU A 264 4.39 -26.72 -0.46
C GLU A 264 3.31 -25.67 -0.80
N ILE A 265 3.69 -24.43 -1.12
CA ILE A 265 2.75 -23.41 -1.59
C ILE A 265 1.94 -23.93 -2.80
N LYS A 266 2.59 -24.60 -3.74
CA LYS A 266 1.90 -25.15 -4.93
C LYS A 266 0.85 -26.21 -4.58
N LYS A 267 1.05 -26.97 -3.50
CA LYS A 267 0.08 -27.99 -3.04
C LYS A 267 -1.08 -27.38 -2.27
N CYS A 268 -0.81 -26.35 -1.46
CA CYS A 268 -1.76 -25.80 -0.50
C CYS A 268 -2.53 -24.57 -1.04
N ALA A 269 -1.98 -23.85 -2.04
CA ALA A 269 -2.58 -22.60 -2.50
C ALA A 269 -3.91 -22.81 -3.24
N ASP A 270 -4.91 -22.04 -2.86
CA ASP A 270 -6.25 -22.04 -3.48
C ASP A 270 -6.30 -21.34 -4.84
N VAL A 271 -5.22 -20.67 -5.25
CA VAL A 271 -5.14 -19.91 -6.49
C VAL A 271 -3.87 -20.24 -7.27
N PRO A 272 -3.86 -20.03 -8.60
CA PRO A 272 -2.71 -20.34 -9.43
C PRO A 272 -1.43 -19.66 -8.99
N LEU A 273 -0.31 -20.39 -9.04
CA LEU A 273 1.03 -19.89 -8.79
C LEU A 273 1.72 -19.61 -10.13
N LEU A 274 1.91 -18.33 -10.45
CA LEU A 274 2.54 -17.90 -11.70
C LEU A 274 4.07 -17.84 -11.53
N THR A 275 4.74 -18.72 -12.24
CA THR A 275 6.20 -18.70 -12.39
C THR A 275 6.63 -18.12 -13.74
N LYS A 276 5.70 -17.98 -14.68
CA LYS A 276 5.87 -17.36 -16.00
C LYS A 276 4.63 -16.60 -16.40
N LEU A 277 4.79 -15.43 -16.98
CA LEU A 277 3.68 -14.59 -17.43
C LEU A 277 2.91 -15.17 -18.62
N THR A 278 3.51 -16.09 -19.38
CA THR A 278 2.86 -16.82 -20.47
C THR A 278 1.67 -17.68 -20.00
N ALA A 279 1.59 -17.98 -18.70
CA ALA A 279 0.48 -18.71 -18.10
C ALA A 279 -0.76 -17.83 -17.80
N LYS A 280 -0.78 -16.56 -18.19
CA LYS A 280 -1.88 -15.61 -17.91
C LYS A 280 -3.26 -16.11 -18.37
N ASP A 281 -3.31 -16.84 -19.48
CA ASP A 281 -4.57 -17.34 -20.06
C ASP A 281 -5.23 -18.44 -19.21
N THR A 282 -4.51 -19.00 -18.22
CA THR A 282 -5.07 -19.93 -17.24
C THR A 282 -5.81 -19.24 -16.11
N LEU A 283 -5.70 -17.92 -16.00
CA LEU A 283 -6.36 -17.13 -14.96
C LEU A 283 -7.82 -16.85 -15.30
N SER A 284 -8.63 -16.66 -14.26
CA SER A 284 -9.98 -16.10 -14.41
C SER A 284 -9.94 -14.70 -15.03
N LEU A 285 -11.04 -14.24 -15.64
CA LEU A 285 -11.11 -12.89 -16.21
C LEU A 285 -10.71 -11.78 -15.24
N PRO A 286 -11.17 -11.75 -13.97
CA PRO A 286 -10.67 -10.78 -12.99
C PRO A 286 -9.16 -10.90 -12.72
N GLY A 287 -8.63 -12.14 -12.68
CA GLY A 287 -7.20 -12.40 -12.52
C GLY A 287 -6.37 -11.87 -13.68
N GLN A 288 -6.85 -12.07 -14.92
CA GLN A 288 -6.21 -11.52 -16.13
C GLN A 288 -6.21 -9.98 -16.10
N LYS A 289 -7.34 -9.36 -15.74
CA LYS A 289 -7.42 -7.89 -15.60
C LYS A 289 -6.43 -7.36 -14.58
N MET A 290 -6.36 -8.00 -13.40
CA MET A 290 -5.41 -7.62 -12.35
C MET A 290 -3.97 -7.76 -12.83
N LEU A 291 -3.62 -8.88 -13.47
CA LEU A 291 -2.27 -9.09 -14.00
C LEU A 291 -1.92 -8.08 -15.10
N ASN A 292 -2.86 -7.76 -16.00
CA ASN A 292 -2.63 -6.74 -17.02
C ASN A 292 -2.41 -5.35 -16.42
N ALA A 293 -3.10 -5.01 -15.32
CA ALA A 293 -2.87 -3.74 -14.61
C ALA A 293 -1.48 -3.72 -13.93
N ASP A 294 -1.05 -4.83 -13.33
CA ASP A 294 0.29 -4.97 -12.76
C ASP A 294 1.38 -4.81 -13.84
N LEU A 295 1.20 -5.46 -15.00
CA LEU A 295 2.14 -5.37 -16.12
C LEU A 295 2.18 -3.94 -16.69
N PHE A 296 1.02 -3.31 -16.88
CA PHE A 296 0.97 -1.92 -17.33
C PHE A 296 1.67 -0.96 -16.36
N ALA A 297 1.50 -1.17 -15.04
CA ALA A 297 2.19 -0.38 -14.04
C ALA A 297 3.72 -0.58 -14.09
N ALA A 298 4.17 -1.83 -14.30
CA ALA A 298 5.59 -2.15 -14.47
C ALA A 298 6.16 -1.51 -15.73
N ASP A 299 5.49 -1.63 -16.87
CA ASP A 299 5.92 -1.04 -18.15
C ASP A 299 5.96 0.49 -18.08
N LEU A 300 4.99 1.11 -17.38
CA LEU A 300 4.98 2.56 -17.17
C LEU A 300 6.17 3.00 -16.30
N TYR A 301 6.47 2.26 -15.23
CA TYR A 301 7.63 2.53 -14.38
C TYR A 301 8.93 2.36 -15.15
N GLU A 302 9.05 1.29 -15.94
CA GLU A 302 10.21 1.01 -16.77
C GLU A 302 10.41 2.07 -17.86
N SER A 303 9.33 2.58 -18.46
CA SER A 303 9.40 3.69 -19.42
C SER A 303 10.03 4.94 -18.81
N VAL A 304 9.69 5.23 -17.54
CA VAL A 304 10.32 6.35 -16.81
C VAL A 304 11.78 6.10 -16.51
N ILE A 305 12.17 4.86 -16.18
CA ILE A 305 13.58 4.49 -15.99
C ILE A 305 14.36 4.69 -17.29
N THR A 306 13.84 4.17 -18.40
CA THR A 306 14.44 4.27 -19.72
C THR A 306 14.68 5.74 -20.11
N GLU A 307 13.67 6.59 -19.94
CA GLU A 307 13.77 8.01 -20.23
C GLU A 307 14.76 8.74 -19.31
N LYS A 308 14.71 8.45 -18.01
CA LYS A 308 15.47 9.17 -16.99
C LYS A 308 16.96 8.82 -17.00
N PHE A 309 17.30 7.57 -17.27
CA PHE A 309 18.66 7.04 -17.11
C PHE A 309 19.29 6.57 -18.41
N ASP A 310 18.61 6.76 -19.55
CA ASP A 310 19.08 6.33 -20.88
C ASP A 310 19.48 4.83 -20.91
N THR A 311 18.62 3.99 -20.31
CA THR A 311 18.84 2.54 -20.21
C THR A 311 17.85 1.77 -21.10
N PRO A 312 18.23 0.59 -21.61
CA PRO A 312 17.30 -0.24 -22.38
C PRO A 312 16.05 -0.61 -21.58
N PHE A 313 14.89 -0.58 -22.24
CA PHE A 313 13.62 -1.01 -21.65
C PHE A 313 13.67 -2.50 -21.30
N GLN A 314 13.32 -2.84 -20.06
CA GLN A 314 13.24 -4.23 -19.59
C GLN A 314 11.79 -4.70 -19.56
N ASN A 315 11.43 -5.56 -20.51
CA ASN A 315 10.10 -6.10 -20.59
C ASN A 315 9.85 -7.12 -19.48
N GLU A 316 8.70 -7.01 -18.79
CA GLU A 316 8.31 -7.96 -17.74
C GLU A 316 8.18 -9.41 -18.22
N TYR A 317 7.85 -9.64 -19.48
CA TYR A 317 7.79 -10.99 -20.06
C TYR A 317 9.18 -11.65 -20.25
N GLU A 318 10.25 -10.86 -20.32
CA GLU A 318 11.62 -11.32 -20.49
C GLU A 318 12.33 -11.52 -19.13
N GLN A 319 11.75 -10.97 -18.05
CA GLN A 319 12.33 -11.11 -16.74
C GLN A 319 12.24 -12.55 -16.21
N GLN A 320 13.37 -13.08 -15.81
CA GLN A 320 13.44 -14.39 -15.20
C GLN A 320 13.24 -14.30 -13.68
N ILE A 321 12.73 -15.38 -13.09
CA ILE A 321 12.67 -15.51 -11.63
C ILE A 321 14.06 -15.42 -11.05
N VAL A 322 14.27 -14.53 -10.09
CA VAL A 322 15.55 -14.38 -9.39
C VAL A 322 15.80 -15.62 -8.51
N ARG A 323 16.94 -16.26 -8.72
CA ARG A 323 17.38 -17.42 -7.93
C ARG A 323 18.69 -17.06 -7.21
N ILE A 324 18.62 -17.03 -5.89
CA ILE A 324 19.75 -16.69 -5.04
C ILE A 324 20.33 -17.96 -4.44
#